data_8960bcfe64ea872501fe7c7add8ff742
#
_entry.id   8960bcfe64ea872501fe7c7add8ff742
#
_cell.length_a   1.000
_cell.length_b   1.000
_cell.length_c   1.000
_cell.angle_alpha   90.00
_cell.angle_beta   90.00
_cell.angle_gamma   90.00
#
_symmetry.space_group_name_H-M   'P 1'
#
loop_
_entity.id
_entity.type
_entity.pdbx_description
1 polymer ?
#
loop_
_entity_poly.entity_id
_entity_poly.type
_entity_poly.pdbx_seq_one_letter_code
_entity_poly.pdbx_strand_id
1 'polypeptide(L)'
;MSESKEVILEAKHVTRRFRTTDGRTLLANNDVNLKFYKGETLGLVGESGCGKSTFMKFLVSLDIPSEGEILYRGKDITKLKGEKLRQNRQNIQMVFQDPTASFNPKMKIRDIICEPLLNFGRIKKSEKEENCRRFWNW
;
A
#
# COMPACT_ATOMS: atom_id res chain seq x y z
N MET A 1 29.87 -15.62 -3.81
CA MET A 1 29.06 -15.43 -2.60
C MET A 1 27.77 -14.75 -3.04
N SER A 2 26.63 -15.44 -3.00
CA SER A 2 25.36 -14.81 -3.35
C SER A 2 25.00 -13.84 -2.24
N GLU A 3 24.96 -12.54 -2.54
CA GLU A 3 24.37 -11.57 -1.60
C GLU A 3 22.94 -12.03 -1.28
N SER A 4 22.68 -12.28 -0.01
CA SER A 4 21.33 -12.59 0.45
C SER A 4 20.46 -11.36 0.22
N LYS A 5 19.54 -11.43 -0.74
CA LYS A 5 18.63 -10.32 -1.06
C LYS A 5 17.79 -9.97 0.17
N GLU A 6 17.78 -8.70 0.58
CA GLU A 6 16.98 -8.19 1.70
C GLU A 6 15.50 -8.27 1.36
N VAL A 7 14.72 -9.06 2.14
CA VAL A 7 13.26 -9.10 2.04
C VAL A 7 12.68 -7.85 2.72
N ILE A 8 11.98 -7.01 1.95
CA ILE A 8 11.37 -5.78 2.48
C ILE A 8 9.89 -5.93 2.81
N LEU A 9 9.17 -6.78 2.05
CA LEU A 9 7.76 -7.06 2.29
C LEU A 9 7.51 -8.56 2.04
N GLU A 10 6.71 -9.18 2.88
CA GLU A 10 6.40 -10.61 2.75
C GLU A 10 4.93 -10.85 3.08
N ALA A 11 4.25 -11.60 2.22
CA ALA A 11 2.95 -12.17 2.48
C ALA A 11 3.12 -13.64 2.86
N LYS A 12 2.50 -14.07 3.97
CA LYS A 12 2.53 -15.45 4.45
C LYS A 12 1.12 -15.98 4.63
N HIS A 13 0.81 -17.05 3.93
CA HIS A 13 -0.46 -17.77 4.04
C HIS A 13 -1.70 -16.87 3.89
N VAL A 14 -1.60 -15.84 3.01
CA VAL A 14 -2.64 -14.83 2.87
C VAL A 14 -3.86 -15.41 2.17
N THR A 15 -4.98 -15.40 2.87
CA THR A 15 -6.27 -15.88 2.38
C THR A 15 -7.34 -14.81 2.56
N ARG A 16 -8.18 -14.62 1.54
CA ARG A 16 -9.36 -13.74 1.60
C ARG A 16 -10.62 -14.47 1.18
N ARG A 17 -11.59 -14.49 2.09
CA ARG A 17 -12.93 -14.99 1.86
C ARG A 17 -13.93 -13.84 1.93
N PHE A 18 -14.85 -13.79 0.98
CA PHE A 18 -16.01 -12.91 1.00
C PHE A 18 -17.28 -13.75 1.15
N ARG A 19 -18.19 -13.31 2.00
CA ARG A 19 -19.56 -13.85 2.01
C ARG A 19 -20.37 -13.12 0.96
N THR A 20 -20.98 -13.85 0.06
CA THR A 20 -21.92 -13.33 -0.92
C THR A 20 -23.33 -13.20 -0.31
N THR A 21 -24.19 -12.40 -0.90
CA THR A 21 -25.56 -12.17 -0.42
C THR A 21 -26.41 -13.42 -0.39
N ASP A 22 -26.09 -14.41 -1.21
CA ASP A 22 -26.74 -15.73 -1.28
C ASP A 22 -26.17 -16.75 -0.28
N GLY A 23 -25.30 -16.28 0.64
CA GLY A 23 -24.72 -17.11 1.71
C GLY A 23 -23.51 -17.97 1.29
N ARG A 24 -23.08 -17.89 0.03
CA ARG A 24 -21.89 -18.62 -0.44
C ARG A 24 -20.62 -17.91 0.00
N THR A 25 -19.51 -18.63 -0.02
CA THR A 25 -18.18 -18.08 0.24
C THR A 25 -17.40 -17.99 -1.06
N LEU A 26 -17.01 -16.78 -1.44
CA LEU A 26 -16.10 -16.52 -2.55
C LEU A 26 -14.67 -16.44 -2.00
N LEU A 27 -13.77 -17.26 -2.56
CA LEU A 27 -12.35 -17.26 -2.24
C LEU A 27 -11.61 -16.39 -3.25
N ALA A 28 -11.22 -15.20 -2.84
CA ALA A 28 -10.50 -14.25 -3.71
C ALA A 28 -8.99 -14.46 -3.71
N ASN A 29 -8.43 -14.85 -2.58
CA ASN A 29 -7.03 -15.26 -2.43
C ASN A 29 -7.00 -16.52 -1.59
N ASN A 30 -6.15 -17.47 -1.92
CA ASN A 30 -6.02 -18.75 -1.24
C ASN A 30 -4.56 -19.08 -0.96
N ASP A 31 -4.17 -19.00 0.29
CA ASP A 31 -2.82 -19.36 0.79
C ASP A 31 -1.67 -18.73 0.00
N VAL A 32 -1.79 -17.44 -0.30
CA VAL A 32 -0.77 -16.72 -1.09
C VAL A 32 0.47 -16.46 -0.25
N ASN A 33 1.60 -16.94 -0.75
CA ASN A 33 2.92 -16.75 -0.17
C ASN A 33 3.80 -16.02 -1.17
N LEU A 34 4.33 -14.82 -0.81
CA LEU A 34 5.10 -13.99 -1.72
C LEU A 34 6.10 -13.13 -0.97
N LYS A 35 7.33 -13.00 -1.50
CA LYS A 35 8.38 -12.14 -0.97
C LYS A 35 8.73 -11.06 -1.97
N PHE A 36 8.93 -9.84 -1.45
CA PHE A 36 9.39 -8.68 -2.21
C PHE A 36 10.76 -8.30 -1.70
N TYR A 37 11.71 -8.22 -2.62
CA TYR A 37 13.09 -7.92 -2.29
C TYR A 37 13.43 -6.47 -2.60
N LYS A 38 14.39 -5.93 -1.85
CA LYS A 38 14.88 -4.57 -2.07
C LYS A 38 15.48 -4.42 -3.47
N GLY A 39 15.09 -3.34 -4.16
CA GLY A 39 15.61 -3.01 -5.49
C GLY A 39 15.03 -3.84 -6.62
N GLU A 40 14.03 -4.70 -6.37
CA GLU A 40 13.36 -5.48 -7.41
C GLU A 40 12.03 -4.86 -7.83
N THR A 41 11.69 -5.04 -9.10
CA THR A 41 10.36 -4.80 -9.64
C THR A 41 9.67 -6.15 -9.84
N LEU A 42 8.53 -6.36 -9.18
CA LEU A 42 7.74 -7.57 -9.28
C LEU A 42 6.44 -7.31 -10.05
N GLY A 43 6.23 -8.02 -11.15
CA GLY A 43 4.98 -7.99 -11.93
C GLY A 43 3.97 -9.01 -11.40
N LEU A 44 2.75 -8.56 -11.07
CA LEU A 44 1.64 -9.43 -10.71
C LEU A 44 0.66 -9.53 -11.89
N VAL A 45 0.63 -10.68 -12.56
CA VAL A 45 -0.15 -10.92 -13.78
C VAL A 45 -1.27 -11.94 -13.51
N GLY A 46 -2.35 -11.83 -14.24
CA GLY A 46 -3.48 -12.77 -14.17
C GLY A 46 -4.74 -12.15 -14.75
N GLU A 47 -5.78 -12.96 -14.92
CA GLU A 47 -7.07 -12.55 -15.48
C GLU A 47 -7.79 -11.49 -14.63
N SER A 48 -8.75 -10.78 -15.24
CA SER A 48 -9.61 -9.86 -14.49
C SER A 48 -10.41 -10.62 -13.43
N GLY A 49 -10.50 -10.04 -12.21
CA GLY A 49 -11.24 -10.67 -11.10
C GLY A 49 -10.51 -11.76 -10.33
N CYS A 50 -9.29 -12.17 -10.71
CA CYS A 50 -8.55 -13.24 -10.01
C CYS A 50 -7.95 -12.85 -8.64
N GLY A 51 -8.33 -11.71 -8.07
CA GLY A 51 -7.91 -11.32 -6.71
C GLY A 51 -6.66 -10.44 -6.61
N LYS A 52 -6.01 -10.03 -7.72
CA LYS A 52 -4.81 -9.16 -7.70
C LYS A 52 -5.01 -7.87 -6.90
N SER A 53 -6.05 -7.11 -7.25
CA SER A 53 -6.34 -5.83 -6.57
C SER A 53 -6.70 -6.03 -5.10
N THR A 54 -7.32 -7.13 -4.75
CA THR A 54 -7.60 -7.50 -3.35
C THR A 54 -6.30 -7.77 -2.61
N PHE A 55 -5.42 -8.57 -3.20
CA PHE A 55 -4.11 -8.87 -2.63
C PHE A 55 -3.25 -7.61 -2.44
N MET A 56 -3.19 -6.73 -3.44
CA MET A 56 -2.45 -5.46 -3.35
C MET A 56 -2.93 -4.58 -2.18
N LYS A 57 -4.23 -4.55 -1.88
CA LYS A 57 -4.76 -3.78 -0.74
C LYS A 57 -4.23 -4.27 0.61
N PHE A 58 -3.94 -5.56 0.76
CA PHE A 58 -3.31 -6.10 1.98
C PHE A 58 -1.88 -5.62 2.13
N LEU A 59 -1.10 -5.64 1.04
CA LEU A 59 0.30 -5.22 1.04
C LEU A 59 0.48 -3.76 1.48
N VAL A 60 -0.50 -2.90 1.15
CA VAL A 60 -0.47 -1.46 1.51
C VAL A 60 -1.31 -1.14 2.76
N SER A 61 -1.77 -2.15 3.50
CA SER A 61 -2.60 -2.00 4.70
C SER A 61 -3.88 -1.17 4.48
N LEU A 62 -4.52 -1.30 3.29
CA LEU A 62 -5.84 -0.74 2.98
C LEU A 62 -6.98 -1.69 3.34
N ASP A 63 -6.69 -2.99 3.40
CA ASP A 63 -7.64 -4.02 3.85
C ASP A 63 -6.88 -5.08 4.66
N ILE A 64 -7.62 -5.94 5.36
CA ILE A 64 -7.08 -6.99 6.22
C ILE A 64 -7.46 -8.34 5.63
N PRO A 65 -6.53 -9.27 5.44
CA PRO A 65 -6.85 -10.62 4.98
C PRO A 65 -7.69 -11.38 6.02
N SER A 66 -8.40 -12.41 5.58
CA SER A 66 -9.16 -13.29 6.48
C SER A 66 -8.22 -14.16 7.32
N GLU A 67 -7.10 -14.58 6.74
CA GLU A 67 -6.05 -15.38 7.36
C GLU A 67 -4.68 -14.97 6.79
N GLY A 68 -3.63 -15.32 7.52
CA GLY A 68 -2.26 -15.04 7.14
C GLY A 68 -1.72 -13.71 7.66
N GLU A 69 -0.50 -13.41 7.26
CA GLU A 69 0.27 -12.27 7.76
C GLU A 69 0.90 -11.48 6.62
N ILE A 70 1.01 -10.17 6.81
CA ILE A 70 1.84 -9.28 5.99
C ILE A 70 2.96 -8.73 6.87
N LEU A 71 4.19 -8.97 6.47
CA LEU A 71 5.37 -8.55 7.21
C LEU A 71 6.13 -7.46 6.42
N TYR A 72 6.39 -6.33 7.05
CA TYR A 72 7.27 -5.29 6.53
C TYR A 72 8.59 -5.30 7.30
N ARG A 73 9.69 -5.62 6.63
CA ARG A 73 11.02 -5.82 7.24
C ARG A 73 10.96 -6.72 8.48
N GLY A 74 10.25 -7.85 8.36
CA GLY A 74 10.08 -8.84 9.42
C GLY A 74 9.09 -8.47 10.53
N LYS A 75 8.47 -7.28 10.49
CA LYS A 75 7.47 -6.85 11.47
C LYS A 75 6.06 -7.04 10.91
N ASP A 76 5.19 -7.69 11.67
CA ASP A 76 3.77 -7.86 11.28
C ASP A 76 3.06 -6.52 11.22
N ILE A 77 2.51 -6.22 10.03
CA ILE A 77 1.73 -5.01 9.75
C ILE A 77 0.25 -5.31 9.47
N THR A 78 -0.15 -6.58 9.55
CA THR A 78 -1.47 -7.07 9.10
C THR A 78 -2.64 -6.36 9.77
N LYS A 79 -2.55 -6.15 11.08
CA LYS A 79 -3.65 -5.60 11.90
C LYS A 79 -3.28 -4.30 12.59
N LEU A 80 -2.36 -3.54 12.03
CA LEU A 80 -2.01 -2.22 12.58
C LEU A 80 -3.22 -1.29 12.58
N LYS A 81 -3.34 -0.46 13.64
CA LYS A 81 -4.41 0.54 13.81
C LYS A 81 -3.83 1.86 14.33
N GLY A 82 -4.62 2.93 14.21
CA GLY A 82 -4.29 4.24 14.77
C GLY A 82 -2.93 4.76 14.31
N GLU A 83 -2.14 5.27 15.25
CA GLU A 83 -0.85 5.90 14.95
C GLU A 83 0.18 4.93 14.36
N LYS A 84 0.19 3.65 14.78
CA LYS A 84 1.09 2.63 14.21
C LYS A 84 0.81 2.40 12.72
N LEU A 85 -0.46 2.34 12.32
CA LEU A 85 -0.87 2.24 10.92
C LEU A 85 -0.48 3.51 10.14
N ARG A 86 -0.72 4.68 10.72
CA ARG A 86 -0.34 5.97 10.13
C ARG A 86 1.17 6.04 9.86
N GLN A 87 2.00 5.65 10.82
CA GLN A 87 3.45 5.59 10.66
C GLN A 87 3.88 4.59 9.59
N ASN A 88 3.25 3.40 9.54
CA ASN A 88 3.56 2.39 8.52
C ASN A 88 3.28 2.89 7.10
N ARG A 89 2.21 3.65 6.89
CA ARG A 89 1.82 4.23 5.59
C ARG A 89 2.84 5.21 4.99
N GLN A 90 3.77 5.73 5.79
CA GLN A 90 4.89 6.52 5.26
C GLN A 90 5.90 5.68 4.46
N ASN A 91 5.95 4.38 4.72
CA ASN A 91 6.95 3.48 4.14
C ASN A 91 6.43 2.75 2.89
N ILE A 92 5.10 2.70 2.71
CA ILE A 92 4.46 1.94 1.62
C ILE A 92 3.48 2.87 0.93
N GLN A 93 3.67 3.10 -0.36
CA GLN A 93 2.83 3.97 -1.19
C GLN A 93 2.14 3.17 -2.28
N MET A 94 0.98 3.63 -2.72
CA MET A 94 0.21 3.02 -3.79
C MET A 94 -0.20 4.08 -4.81
N VAL A 95 -0.01 3.78 -6.08
CA VAL A 95 -0.59 4.54 -7.19
C VAL A 95 -1.83 3.79 -7.67
N PHE A 96 -2.97 4.46 -7.67
CA PHE A 96 -4.24 3.88 -8.13
C PHE A 96 -4.33 3.90 -9.66
N GLN A 97 -5.12 2.97 -10.20
CA GLN A 97 -5.35 2.85 -11.65
C GLN A 97 -5.98 4.11 -12.25
N ASP A 98 -6.88 4.76 -11.51
CA ASP A 98 -7.46 6.06 -11.85
C ASP A 98 -7.03 7.10 -10.79
N PRO A 99 -5.93 7.83 -11.02
CA PRO A 99 -5.47 8.84 -10.09
C PRO A 99 -6.40 10.06 -10.02
N THR A 100 -7.19 10.32 -11.06
CA THR A 100 -8.08 11.49 -11.10
C THR A 100 -9.21 11.40 -10.09
N ALA A 101 -9.74 10.19 -9.85
CA ALA A 101 -10.73 9.93 -8.80
C ALA A 101 -10.18 10.12 -7.38
N SER A 102 -8.85 10.11 -7.22
CA SER A 102 -8.19 10.26 -5.92
C SER A 102 -7.94 11.72 -5.54
N PHE A 103 -8.07 12.65 -6.49
CA PHE A 103 -7.83 14.07 -6.25
C PHE A 103 -9.11 14.80 -5.86
N ASN A 104 -9.03 15.60 -4.79
CA ASN A 104 -10.11 16.51 -4.45
C ASN A 104 -10.10 17.70 -5.45
N PRO A 105 -11.13 17.85 -6.29
CA PRO A 105 -11.14 18.89 -7.32
C PRO A 105 -11.19 20.32 -6.77
N LYS A 106 -11.51 20.47 -5.48
CA LYS A 106 -11.52 21.77 -4.78
C LYS A 106 -10.16 22.18 -4.23
N MET A 107 -9.18 21.28 -4.26
CA MET A 107 -7.83 21.54 -3.75
C MET A 107 -6.90 21.98 -4.89
N LYS A 108 -5.99 22.89 -4.60
CA LYS A 108 -4.90 23.22 -5.53
C LYS A 108 -3.90 22.06 -5.59
N ILE A 109 -3.31 21.81 -6.75
CA ILE A 109 -2.33 20.71 -6.94
C ILE A 109 -1.19 20.77 -5.91
N ARG A 110 -0.67 21.96 -5.62
CA ARG A 110 0.36 22.15 -4.58
C ARG A 110 -0.10 21.65 -3.22
N ASP A 111 -1.38 21.79 -2.90
CA ASP A 111 -1.95 21.40 -1.62
C ASP A 111 -2.05 19.89 -1.54
N ILE A 112 -2.45 19.25 -2.63
CA ILE A 112 -2.51 17.79 -2.76
C ILE A 112 -1.10 17.17 -2.62
N ILE A 113 -0.11 17.72 -3.32
CA ILE A 113 1.28 17.22 -3.25
C ILE A 113 1.87 17.37 -1.85
N CYS A 114 1.62 18.51 -1.19
CA CYS A 114 2.19 18.78 0.13
C CYS A 114 1.40 18.18 1.29
N GLU A 115 0.16 17.72 1.07
CA GLU A 115 -0.71 17.17 2.12
C GLU A 115 -0.06 16.01 2.89
N PRO A 116 0.49 14.98 2.24
CA PRO A 116 1.17 13.89 2.96
C PRO A 116 2.35 14.38 3.79
N LEU A 117 3.14 15.30 3.26
CA LEU A 117 4.31 15.85 3.96
C LEU A 117 3.90 16.63 5.22
N LEU A 118 2.82 17.42 5.12
CA LEU A 118 2.25 18.14 6.26
C LEU A 118 1.66 17.18 7.29
N ASN A 119 0.88 16.21 6.84
CA ASN A 119 0.22 15.24 7.71
C ASN A 119 1.21 14.39 8.50
N PHE A 120 2.37 14.10 7.93
CA PHE A 120 3.44 13.36 8.61
C PHE A 120 4.47 14.25 9.32
N GLY A 121 4.24 15.59 9.36
CA GLY A 121 5.13 16.53 10.02
C GLY A 121 6.51 16.65 9.36
N ARG A 122 6.63 16.33 8.07
CA ARG A 122 7.89 16.40 7.30
C ARG A 122 8.22 17.82 6.87
N ILE A 123 7.21 18.67 6.73
CA ILE A 123 7.34 20.10 6.42
C ILE A 123 6.40 20.93 7.28
N LYS A 124 6.71 22.20 7.48
CA LYS A 124 5.81 23.21 8.06
C LYS A 124 4.94 23.85 6.99
N LYS A 125 3.81 24.45 7.39
CA LYS A 125 2.93 25.17 6.45
C LYS A 125 3.64 26.29 5.70
N SER A 126 4.61 26.96 6.34
CA SER A 126 5.44 28.02 5.76
C SER A 126 6.38 27.53 4.65
N GLU A 127 6.75 26.26 4.67
CA GLU A 127 7.70 25.64 3.73
C GLU A 127 7.00 25.03 2.49
N LYS A 128 5.67 25.13 2.43
CA LYS A 128 4.83 24.50 1.42
C LYS A 128 5.16 24.94 -0.01
N GLU A 129 5.37 26.24 -0.23
CA GLU A 129 5.67 26.76 -1.57
C GLU A 129 7.06 26.35 -2.05
N GLU A 130 8.05 26.39 -1.18
CA GLU A 130 9.41 26.00 -1.49
C GLU A 130 9.49 24.50 -1.82
N ASN A 131 8.86 23.65 -1.02
CA ASN A 131 8.83 22.22 -1.27
C ASN A 131 8.08 21.89 -2.56
N CYS A 132 6.97 22.55 -2.86
CA CYS A 132 6.27 22.38 -4.14
C CYS A 132 7.15 22.72 -5.35
N ARG A 133 7.91 23.81 -5.30
CA ARG A 133 8.83 24.20 -6.39
C ARG A 133 9.92 23.14 -6.60
N ARG A 134 10.45 22.53 -5.54
CA ARG A 134 11.45 21.45 -5.63
C ARG A 134 10.93 20.22 -6.35
N PHE A 135 9.64 19.87 -6.20
CA PHE A 135 9.01 18.76 -6.94
C PHE A 135 8.67 19.12 -8.40
N TRP A 136 8.57 20.39 -8.73
CA TRP A 136 8.18 20.84 -10.08
C TRP A 136 9.37 21.12 -11.01
N ASN A 137 10.57 21.27 -10.46
CA ASN A 137 11.79 21.57 -11.20
C ASN A 137 12.60 20.32 -11.59
N TRP A 138 11.88 19.23 -11.92
CA TRP A 138 12.48 18.02 -12.50
C TRP A 138 12.30 18.00 -14.01
#